data_6f3b2cab3df57df46e4c472f97170e98
#
_entry.id   6f3b2cab3df57df46e4c472f97170e98
#
_cell.length_a   1.000
_cell.length_b   1.000
_cell.length_c   1.000
_cell.angle_alpha   90.00
_cell.angle_beta   90.00
_cell.angle_gamma   90.00
#
_symmetry.space_group_name_H-M   'P 1'
#
loop_
_entity.id
_entity.type
_entity.pdbx_description
1 polymer ?
#
loop_
_entity_poly.entity_id
_entity_poly.type
_entity_poly.pdbx_seq_one_letter_code
_entity_poly.pdbx_strand_id
1 'polypeptide(L)'
;FYAIVKERIAVFVVEQQCPYQEVDDIDGEAWHTFFQDTDGKILAYTRVYEEAESIHFGRVLVHQDNRKDGLGRKIVQETINMIQKNFPEKPIVIGAQEYLQAFYESFGFKAISDVYLEDDIPHIDMKKEQVAS
;
A
#
# COMPACT_ATOMS: atom_id res chain seq x y z
N PHE A 1 1.28 13.61 -10.60
CA PHE A 1 2.34 12.86 -9.87
C PHE A 1 2.99 13.67 -8.76
N TYR A 2 3.19 14.96 -8.97
CA TYR A 2 3.81 15.82 -7.95
C TYR A 2 3.06 15.82 -6.62
N ALA A 3 1.72 15.92 -6.64
CA ALA A 3 0.90 15.91 -5.42
C ALA A 3 1.04 14.59 -4.66
N ILE A 4 1.14 13.47 -5.38
CA ILE A 4 1.36 12.14 -4.79
C ILE A 4 2.73 12.08 -4.12
N VAL A 5 3.78 12.51 -4.81
CA VAL A 5 5.15 12.50 -4.27
C VAL A 5 5.24 13.36 -3.02
N LYS A 6 4.65 14.55 -3.06
CA LYS A 6 4.64 15.48 -1.93
C LYS A 6 4.01 14.84 -0.69
N GLU A 7 2.87 14.18 -0.84
CA GLU A 7 2.18 13.54 0.27
C GLU A 7 2.94 12.32 0.77
N ARG A 8 3.52 11.53 -0.12
CA ARG A 8 4.33 10.36 0.26
C ARG A 8 5.54 10.78 1.09
N ILE A 9 6.24 11.82 0.71
CA ILE A 9 7.38 12.33 1.47
C ILE A 9 6.93 12.83 2.83
N ALA A 10 5.81 13.57 2.89
CA ALA A 10 5.30 14.09 4.16
C ALA A 10 4.96 12.96 5.14
N VAL A 11 4.34 11.87 4.67
CA VAL A 11 3.95 10.75 5.53
C VAL A 11 5.12 9.82 5.85
N PHE A 12 5.83 9.35 4.83
CA PHE A 12 6.81 8.28 5.02
C PHE A 12 8.18 8.76 5.44
N VAL A 13 8.59 9.93 5.04
CA VAL A 13 9.91 10.46 5.37
C VAL A 13 9.84 11.43 6.55
N VAL A 14 8.99 12.45 6.46
CA VAL A 14 8.91 13.50 7.48
C VAL A 14 8.15 13.05 8.71
N GLU A 15 6.92 12.56 8.53
CA GLU A 15 6.06 12.17 9.66
C GLU A 15 6.60 10.96 10.41
N GLN A 16 7.04 9.93 9.71
CA GLN A 16 7.59 8.71 10.32
C GLN A 16 9.05 8.84 10.71
N GLN A 17 9.69 9.94 10.36
CA GLN A 17 11.10 10.21 10.64
C GLN A 17 12.02 9.09 10.15
N CYS A 18 11.71 8.53 9.00
CA CYS A 18 12.45 7.44 8.40
C CYS A 18 13.02 7.88 7.04
N PRO A 19 14.25 8.43 7.03
CA PRO A 19 14.85 8.93 5.78
C PRO A 19 15.28 7.76 4.87
N TYR A 20 14.61 7.62 3.73
CA TYR A 20 14.95 6.64 2.72
C TYR A 20 14.55 7.19 1.35
N GLN A 21 14.95 6.51 0.29
CA GLN A 21 14.58 6.91 -1.05
C GLN A 21 13.13 6.59 -1.31
N GLU A 22 12.24 7.58 -1.20
CA GLU A 22 10.79 7.39 -1.34
C GLU A 22 10.38 7.17 -2.80
N VAL A 23 10.95 7.94 -3.72
CA VAL A 23 10.68 7.76 -5.15
C VAL A 23 11.77 6.87 -5.73
N ASP A 24 11.41 5.72 -6.28
CA ASP A 24 12.34 4.74 -6.83
C ASP A 24 11.96 4.35 -8.27
N ASP A 25 12.73 3.45 -8.88
CA ASP A 25 12.50 3.07 -10.28
C ASP A 25 11.17 2.36 -10.51
N ILE A 26 10.59 1.74 -9.47
CA ILE A 26 9.29 1.06 -9.54
C ILE A 26 8.17 2.05 -9.83
N ASP A 27 8.28 3.30 -9.37
CA ASP A 27 7.22 4.30 -9.54
C ASP A 27 6.88 4.57 -11.01
N GLY A 28 7.85 4.43 -11.91
CA GLY A 28 7.62 4.63 -13.34
C GLY A 28 6.79 3.52 -14.00
N GLU A 29 6.74 2.35 -13.40
CA GLU A 29 6.06 1.17 -13.93
C GLU A 29 4.84 0.76 -13.10
N ALA A 30 4.53 1.48 -12.03
CA ALA A 30 3.47 1.15 -11.10
C ALA A 30 2.14 1.80 -11.47
N TRP A 31 1.06 1.19 -11.00
CA TRP A 31 -0.26 1.82 -10.98
C TRP A 31 -0.41 2.58 -9.66
N HIS A 32 -0.98 3.79 -9.73
CA HIS A 32 -1.18 4.64 -8.57
C HIS A 32 -2.68 4.75 -8.29
N THR A 33 -3.13 4.18 -7.18
CA THR A 33 -4.52 4.26 -6.75
C THR A 33 -4.64 5.32 -5.67
N PHE A 34 -5.57 6.26 -5.83
CA PHE A 34 -5.66 7.36 -4.87
C PHE A 34 -7.07 7.94 -4.79
N PHE A 35 -7.36 8.55 -3.65
CA PHE A 35 -8.53 9.41 -3.45
C PHE A 35 -8.03 10.85 -3.37
N GLN A 36 -8.74 11.74 -4.02
CA GLN A 36 -8.36 13.14 -4.17
C GLN A 36 -9.57 14.02 -3.86
N ASP A 37 -9.35 15.16 -3.19
CA ASP A 37 -10.44 16.11 -2.96
C ASP A 37 -10.62 17.04 -4.17
N THR A 38 -11.57 17.98 -4.08
CA THR A 38 -11.89 18.89 -5.17
C THR A 38 -10.76 19.87 -5.50
N ASP A 39 -9.82 20.05 -4.57
CA ASP A 39 -8.66 20.96 -4.74
C ASP A 39 -7.42 20.23 -5.24
N GLY A 40 -7.53 18.92 -5.51
CA GLY A 40 -6.42 18.11 -5.99
C GLY A 40 -5.51 17.56 -4.90
N LYS A 41 -5.89 17.70 -3.63
CA LYS A 41 -5.14 17.15 -2.50
C LYS A 41 -5.33 15.65 -2.41
N ILE A 42 -4.25 14.91 -2.26
CA ILE A 42 -4.31 13.45 -2.10
C ILE A 42 -4.71 13.12 -0.67
N LEU A 43 -5.86 12.44 -0.52
CA LEU A 43 -6.41 12.04 0.77
C LEU A 43 -5.95 10.65 1.18
N ALA A 44 -5.79 9.73 0.23
CA ALA A 44 -5.31 8.38 0.45
C ALA A 44 -4.64 7.87 -0.82
N TYR A 45 -3.71 6.93 -0.68
CA TYR A 45 -2.91 6.48 -1.81
C TYR A 45 -2.35 5.07 -1.59
N THR A 46 -2.24 4.29 -2.67
CA THR A 46 -1.46 3.05 -2.72
C THR A 46 -0.70 2.97 -4.03
N ARG A 47 0.45 2.28 -4.00
CA ARG A 47 1.22 1.96 -5.20
C ARG A 47 1.09 0.47 -5.49
N VAL A 48 0.71 0.12 -6.72
CA VAL A 48 0.55 -1.27 -7.16
C VAL A 48 1.56 -1.55 -8.27
N TYR A 49 2.26 -2.67 -8.17
CA TYR A 49 3.17 -3.10 -9.23
C TYR A 49 3.10 -4.62 -9.42
N GLU A 50 3.39 -5.04 -10.66
CA GLU A 50 3.32 -6.43 -11.06
C GLU A 50 4.69 -7.09 -11.03
N GLU A 51 4.75 -8.32 -10.49
CA GLU A 51 5.89 -9.21 -10.66
C GLU A 51 5.45 -10.45 -11.42
N ALA A 52 6.40 -11.36 -11.76
CA ALA A 52 6.12 -12.49 -12.64
C ALA A 52 4.98 -13.37 -12.12
N GLU A 53 4.94 -13.62 -10.81
CA GLU A 53 3.99 -14.58 -10.22
C GLU A 53 3.03 -13.95 -9.21
N SER A 54 3.13 -12.64 -8.97
CA SER A 54 2.33 -11.97 -7.94
C SER A 54 2.10 -10.52 -8.27
N ILE A 55 1.11 -9.92 -7.61
CA ILE A 55 0.86 -8.48 -7.63
C ILE A 55 1.16 -7.94 -6.25
N HIS A 56 1.85 -6.83 -6.18
CA HIS A 56 2.23 -6.20 -4.93
C HIS A 56 1.61 -4.81 -4.81
N PHE A 57 1.25 -4.40 -3.60
CA PHE A 57 0.97 -3.01 -3.35
C PHE A 57 1.67 -2.57 -2.06
N GLY A 58 1.95 -1.28 -2.01
CA GLY A 58 2.61 -0.69 -0.85
C GLY A 58 2.47 0.81 -0.90
N ARG A 59 3.30 1.50 -0.11
CA ARG A 59 3.20 2.96 0.03
C ARG A 59 1.79 3.39 0.39
N VAL A 60 1.09 2.57 1.20
CA VAL A 60 -0.27 2.87 1.67
C VAL A 60 -0.20 4.06 2.60
N LEU A 61 -0.91 5.12 2.25
CA LEU A 61 -0.98 6.31 3.11
C LEU A 61 -2.39 6.86 3.16
N VAL A 62 -2.70 7.53 4.27
CA VAL A 62 -3.89 8.34 4.43
C VAL A 62 -3.40 9.68 4.97
N HIS A 63 -3.88 10.78 4.39
CA HIS A 63 -3.52 12.11 4.87
C HIS A 63 -3.92 12.23 6.34
N GLN A 64 -3.06 12.85 7.16
CA GLN A 64 -3.26 12.86 8.62
C GLN A 64 -4.60 13.45 9.06
N ASP A 65 -5.14 14.41 8.33
CA ASP A 65 -6.43 15.03 8.65
C ASP A 65 -7.61 14.11 8.39
N ASN A 66 -7.43 13.01 7.66
CA ASN A 66 -8.48 12.13 7.19
C ASN A 66 -8.40 10.70 7.75
N ARG A 67 -7.45 10.42 8.66
CA ARG A 67 -7.24 9.06 9.17
C ARG A 67 -8.41 8.52 9.97
N LYS A 68 -9.22 9.39 10.58
CA LYS A 68 -10.38 8.98 11.38
C LYS A 68 -11.61 8.68 10.54
N ASP A 69 -11.57 8.90 9.24
CA ASP A 69 -12.72 8.74 8.33
C ASP A 69 -12.79 7.34 7.72
N GLY A 70 -11.94 6.41 8.13
CA GLY A 70 -11.92 5.05 7.58
C GLY A 70 -11.35 4.97 6.17
N LEU A 71 -10.64 5.98 5.70
CA LEU A 71 -10.08 6.01 4.34
C LEU A 71 -9.00 4.95 4.14
N GLY A 72 -8.25 4.58 5.19
CA GLY A 72 -7.26 3.51 5.08
C GLY A 72 -7.89 2.20 4.64
N ARG A 73 -9.01 1.83 5.25
CA ARG A 73 -9.74 0.63 4.86
C ARG A 73 -10.31 0.76 3.45
N LYS A 74 -10.85 1.92 3.12
CA LYS A 74 -11.43 2.17 1.79
C LYS A 74 -10.39 2.10 0.68
N ILE A 75 -9.22 2.72 0.86
CA ILE A 75 -8.19 2.71 -0.18
C ILE A 75 -7.60 1.30 -0.37
N VAL A 76 -7.41 0.54 0.70
CA VAL A 76 -6.95 -0.84 0.60
C VAL A 76 -7.99 -1.70 -0.11
N GLN A 77 -9.29 -1.55 0.24
CA GLN A 77 -10.36 -2.31 -0.42
C GLN A 77 -10.45 -1.98 -1.91
N GLU A 78 -10.37 -0.71 -2.29
CA GLU A 78 -10.38 -0.30 -3.70
C GLU A 78 -9.17 -0.84 -4.45
N THR A 79 -8.00 -0.86 -3.81
CA THR A 79 -6.78 -1.42 -4.39
C THR A 79 -6.95 -2.91 -4.65
N ILE A 80 -7.48 -3.65 -3.67
CA ILE A 80 -7.76 -5.08 -3.83
C ILE A 80 -8.78 -5.31 -4.96
N ASN A 81 -9.84 -4.51 -5.01
CA ASN A 81 -10.87 -4.63 -6.05
C ASN A 81 -10.25 -4.41 -7.45
N MET A 82 -9.41 -3.41 -7.61
CA MET A 82 -8.72 -3.13 -8.86
C MET A 82 -7.83 -4.29 -9.28
N ILE A 83 -7.07 -4.86 -8.33
CA ILE A 83 -6.21 -6.00 -8.60
C ILE A 83 -7.03 -7.23 -9.00
N GLN A 84 -8.12 -7.51 -8.30
CA GLN A 84 -8.98 -8.66 -8.60
C GLN A 84 -9.61 -8.55 -9.98
N LYS A 85 -9.93 -7.33 -10.40
CA LYS A 85 -10.51 -7.08 -11.73
C LYS A 85 -9.50 -7.26 -12.85
N ASN A 86 -8.27 -6.78 -12.66
CA ASN A 86 -7.26 -6.73 -13.72
C ASN A 86 -6.26 -7.89 -13.69
N PHE A 87 -6.06 -8.50 -12.52
CA PHE A 87 -5.10 -9.59 -12.33
C PHE A 87 -5.71 -10.72 -11.49
N PRO A 88 -6.82 -11.33 -11.93
CA PRO A 88 -7.59 -12.26 -11.07
C PRO A 88 -6.87 -13.56 -10.73
N GLU A 89 -5.81 -13.91 -11.45
CA GLU A 89 -5.10 -15.18 -11.29
C GLU A 89 -3.83 -15.08 -10.45
N LYS A 90 -3.41 -13.86 -10.11
CA LYS A 90 -2.17 -13.67 -9.35
C LYS A 90 -2.46 -13.44 -7.88
N PRO A 91 -1.70 -14.07 -6.96
CA PRO A 91 -1.84 -13.72 -5.55
C PRO A 91 -1.32 -12.31 -5.28
N ILE A 92 -1.86 -11.69 -4.22
CA ILE A 92 -1.46 -10.36 -3.78
C ILE A 92 -0.46 -10.53 -2.64
N VAL A 93 0.72 -9.94 -2.77
CA VAL A 93 1.77 -10.00 -1.74
C VAL A 93 2.10 -8.58 -1.29
N ILE A 94 2.22 -8.39 0.02
CA ILE A 94 2.56 -7.11 0.61
C ILE A 94 3.66 -7.29 1.66
N GLY A 95 4.46 -6.22 1.86
CA GLY A 95 5.34 -6.12 3.01
C GLY A 95 4.69 -5.15 3.99
N ALA A 96 4.03 -5.69 5.01
CA ALA A 96 3.28 -4.89 5.98
C ALA A 96 4.13 -4.57 7.21
N GLN A 97 3.97 -3.37 7.76
CA GLN A 97 4.53 -3.09 9.07
C GLN A 97 3.84 -4.02 10.08
N GLU A 98 4.62 -4.57 11.01
CA GLU A 98 4.14 -5.61 11.93
C GLU A 98 2.87 -5.19 12.68
N TYR A 99 2.80 -3.96 13.14
CA TYR A 99 1.64 -3.50 13.92
C TYR A 99 0.35 -3.43 13.10
N LEU A 100 0.43 -3.53 11.77
CA LEU A 100 -0.73 -3.54 10.88
C LEU A 100 -1.16 -4.95 10.47
N GLN A 101 -0.54 -5.99 11.02
CA GLN A 101 -0.83 -7.37 10.64
C GLN A 101 -2.33 -7.69 10.77
N ALA A 102 -2.94 -7.37 11.91
CA ALA A 102 -4.37 -7.65 12.13
C ALA A 102 -5.25 -6.88 11.15
N PHE A 103 -4.87 -5.66 10.79
CA PHE A 103 -5.59 -4.87 9.81
C PHE A 103 -5.64 -5.58 8.45
N TYR A 104 -4.49 -6.07 7.97
CA TYR A 104 -4.44 -6.77 6.69
C TYR A 104 -5.06 -8.16 6.76
N GLU A 105 -4.97 -8.84 7.91
CA GLU A 105 -5.67 -10.12 8.10
C GLU A 105 -7.17 -9.98 7.92
N SER A 106 -7.74 -8.82 8.28
CA SER A 106 -9.16 -8.57 8.09
C SER A 106 -9.59 -8.53 6.61
N PHE A 107 -8.64 -8.38 5.69
CA PHE A 107 -8.89 -8.45 4.24
C PHE A 107 -8.60 -9.86 3.67
N GLY A 108 -8.18 -10.80 4.49
CA GLY A 108 -7.88 -12.16 4.05
C GLY A 108 -6.41 -12.44 3.79
N PHE A 109 -5.51 -11.52 4.15
CA PHE A 109 -4.07 -11.75 4.06
C PHE A 109 -3.60 -12.66 5.19
N LYS A 110 -2.56 -13.46 4.90
CA LYS A 110 -1.91 -14.33 5.89
C LYS A 110 -0.42 -14.08 5.88
N ALA A 111 0.21 -14.10 7.06
CA ALA A 111 1.65 -13.97 7.17
C ALA A 111 2.35 -15.15 6.47
N ILE A 112 3.38 -14.84 5.68
CA ILE A 112 4.18 -15.84 4.96
C ILE A 112 5.66 -15.76 5.29
N SER A 113 6.05 -14.88 6.22
CA SER A 113 7.43 -14.75 6.67
C SER A 113 7.47 -14.49 8.16
N ASP A 114 8.68 -14.59 8.73
CA ASP A 114 8.93 -14.07 10.08
C ASP A 114 9.09 -12.56 10.01
N VAL A 115 9.05 -11.91 11.17
CA VAL A 115 9.28 -10.47 11.26
C VAL A 115 10.71 -10.16 10.88
N TYR A 116 10.89 -9.14 10.05
CA TYR A 116 12.20 -8.64 9.63
C TYR A 116 12.22 -7.11 9.73
N LEU A 117 13.41 -6.53 9.72
CA LEU A 117 13.56 -5.08 9.76
C LEU A 117 13.75 -4.55 8.34
N GLU A 118 12.97 -3.54 7.98
CA GLU A 118 13.12 -2.77 6.76
C GLU A 118 13.17 -1.31 7.16
N ASP A 119 14.28 -0.63 6.85
CA ASP A 119 14.54 0.74 7.30
C ASP A 119 14.35 0.89 8.82
N ASP A 120 14.81 -0.12 9.58
CA ASP A 120 14.71 -0.21 11.05
C ASP A 120 13.27 -0.29 11.59
N ILE A 121 12.29 -0.56 10.74
CA ILE A 121 10.89 -0.75 11.13
C ILE A 121 10.53 -2.22 10.99
N PRO A 122 9.95 -2.88 12.03
CA PRO A 122 9.52 -4.26 11.91
C PRO A 122 8.45 -4.47 10.85
N HIS A 123 8.70 -5.38 9.92
CA HIS A 123 7.80 -5.73 8.83
C HIS A 123 7.55 -7.23 8.80
N ILE A 124 6.47 -7.62 8.14
CA ILE A 124 6.13 -9.02 7.90
C ILE A 124 5.52 -9.12 6.49
N ASP A 125 5.94 -10.13 5.73
CA ASP A 125 5.35 -10.37 4.42
C ASP A 125 4.02 -11.09 4.58
N MET A 126 3.02 -10.66 3.83
CA MET A 126 1.68 -11.23 3.86
C MET A 126 1.19 -11.49 2.44
N LYS A 127 0.32 -12.50 2.31
CA LYS A 127 -0.18 -12.95 1.02
C LYS A 127 -1.69 -13.18 1.09
N LYS A 128 -2.38 -12.75 0.05
CA LYS A 128 -3.79 -13.05 -0.17
C LYS A 128 -3.92 -13.83 -1.47
N GLU A 129 -4.40 -15.06 -1.40
CA GLU A 129 -4.70 -15.82 -2.58
C GLU A 129 -5.95 -15.28 -3.27
N GLN A 130 -5.96 -15.28 -4.59
CA GLN A 130 -7.14 -14.96 -5.35
C GLN A 130 -7.72 -16.27 -5.91
N VAL A 131 -8.97 -16.51 -5.56
CA VAL A 131 -9.68 -17.68 -6.07
C VAL A 131 -10.31 -17.28 -7.40
N ALA A 132 -9.90 -17.97 -8.48
CA ALA A 132 -10.55 -17.80 -9.77
C ALA A 132 -11.95 -18.40 -9.67
N SER A 133 -12.94 -17.57 -9.74
CA SER A 133 -14.34 -18.01 -9.71
C SER A 133 -14.94 -17.99 -11.10
#